data_16fa3249cdc830155cbf5b5a7d13c4ad
#
_entry.id   16fa3249cdc830155cbf5b5a7d13c4ad
#
_cell.length_a   1.000
_cell.length_b   1.000
_cell.length_c   1.000
_cell.angle_alpha   90.00
_cell.angle_beta   90.00
_cell.angle_gamma   90.00
#
_symmetry.space_group_name_H-M   'P 1'
#
loop_
_entity.id
_entity.type
_entity.pdbx_description
1 polymer ?
#
loop_
_entity_poly.entity_id
_entity_poly.type
_entity_poly.pdbx_seq_one_letter_code
_entity_poly.pdbx_strand_id
1 'polypeptide(L)'
;LSSLRHDWDAGTYDRVSAPQVRWGGPVAARLPLAGDELVLDAGCGTGRVTEAVLDRLPGGRVIGVDGSARMVEEARSRLGNGGGRLAFMVGDLRRRLPVAPGRLDAIVSTATFHWLPDHDALFRNLAEALRPGGRLEAQCGGAGNIASVMEALGRVAPGESYPYTFATEEEAARGLEAAGFIEVETWLAQERTVFPNREELGSFLAAVILWPQLKDRDPTEHAGFVARVVDELPAVELDYVRLNMRGKRR
;
A
#
# COMPACT_ATOMS: atom_id res chain seq x y z
N LEU A 1 5.70 17.87 -10.85
CA LEU A 1 5.09 16.64 -11.42
C LEU A 1 6.03 15.42 -11.41
N SER A 2 7.25 15.55 -10.84
CA SER A 2 8.32 14.53 -10.90
C SER A 2 8.54 13.76 -9.60
N SER A 3 7.86 14.08 -8.49
CA SER A 3 8.30 13.66 -7.16
C SER A 3 7.72 12.35 -6.61
N LEU A 4 6.93 11.60 -7.37
CA LEU A 4 6.26 10.38 -6.88
C LEU A 4 6.52 9.11 -7.73
N ARG A 5 7.50 9.12 -8.62
CA ARG A 5 7.97 7.89 -9.26
C ARG A 5 9.02 7.23 -8.36
N HIS A 6 8.56 6.54 -7.34
CA HIS A 6 9.43 5.67 -6.58
C HIS A 6 9.66 4.39 -7.37
N ASP A 7 10.89 4.18 -7.77
CA ASP A 7 11.30 2.95 -8.45
C ASP A 7 11.91 1.99 -7.42
N TRP A 8 11.03 1.26 -6.74
CA TRP A 8 11.40 0.29 -5.71
C TRP A 8 12.36 -0.77 -6.26
N ASP A 9 13.41 -1.12 -5.50
CA ASP A 9 14.13 -2.37 -5.76
C ASP A 9 13.23 -3.55 -5.36
N ALA A 10 12.47 -4.04 -6.35
CA ALA A 10 11.48 -5.09 -6.18
C ALA A 10 12.10 -6.38 -5.57
N GLY A 11 13.33 -6.71 -5.93
CA GLY A 11 14.02 -7.89 -5.41
C GLY A 11 14.40 -7.77 -3.94
N THR A 12 14.87 -6.61 -3.50
CA THR A 12 15.16 -6.35 -2.08
C THR A 12 13.87 -6.23 -1.27
N TYR A 13 12.87 -5.50 -1.79
CA TYR A 13 11.56 -5.39 -1.17
C TYR A 13 10.92 -6.76 -0.92
N ASP A 14 10.96 -7.66 -1.90
CA ASP A 14 10.33 -8.99 -1.80
C ASP A 14 10.99 -9.88 -0.75
N ARG A 15 12.31 -9.74 -0.51
CA ARG A 15 13.03 -10.47 0.55
C ARG A 15 12.72 -9.98 1.95
N VAL A 16 12.49 -8.65 2.12
CA VAL A 16 12.33 -8.06 3.46
C VAL A 16 10.86 -7.74 3.81
N SER A 17 9.93 -7.80 2.86
CA SER A 17 8.52 -7.40 3.05
C SER A 17 7.63 -8.45 3.73
N ALA A 18 8.21 -9.37 4.52
CA ALA A 18 7.44 -10.39 5.24
C ALA A 18 6.24 -9.84 6.04
N PRO A 19 6.31 -8.68 6.72
CA PRO A 19 5.14 -8.09 7.37
C PRO A 19 4.01 -7.74 6.39
N GLN A 20 4.33 -7.09 5.26
CA GLN A 20 3.34 -6.67 4.26
C GLN A 20 2.64 -7.87 3.61
N VAL A 21 3.39 -8.96 3.36
CA VAL A 21 2.84 -10.23 2.85
C VAL A 21 1.84 -10.82 3.83
N ARG A 22 2.15 -10.80 5.14
CA ARG A 22 1.27 -11.32 6.19
C ARG A 22 -0.05 -10.56 6.28
N TRP A 23 -0.06 -9.25 6.00
CA TRP A 23 -1.28 -8.43 6.06
C TRP A 23 -2.15 -8.55 4.81
N GLY A 24 -1.56 -8.73 3.63
CA GLY A 24 -2.28 -8.75 2.35
C GLY A 24 -3.31 -9.86 2.23
N GLY A 25 -2.96 -11.07 2.66
CA GLY A 25 -3.84 -12.24 2.62
C GLY A 25 -5.17 -12.03 3.36
N PRO A 26 -5.16 -11.64 4.65
CA PRO A 26 -6.37 -11.32 5.40
C PRO A 26 -7.23 -10.22 4.78
N VAL A 27 -6.63 -9.18 4.18
CA VAL A 27 -7.39 -8.12 3.48
C VAL A 27 -8.09 -8.70 2.25
N ALA A 28 -7.38 -9.43 1.41
CA ALA A 28 -7.96 -10.10 0.25
C ALA A 28 -9.09 -11.07 0.66
N ALA A 29 -8.92 -11.80 1.77
CA ALA A 29 -9.91 -12.75 2.26
C ALA A 29 -11.23 -12.10 2.70
N ARG A 30 -11.20 -10.85 3.20
CA ARG A 30 -12.40 -10.10 3.59
C ARG A 30 -13.27 -9.66 2.41
N LEU A 31 -12.68 -9.55 1.21
CA LEU A 31 -13.42 -9.14 0.01
C LEU A 31 -14.47 -10.23 -0.33
N PRO A 32 -15.77 -9.92 -0.35
CA PRO A 32 -16.79 -10.91 -0.68
C PRO A 32 -16.82 -11.12 -2.21
N LEU A 33 -16.31 -12.25 -2.67
CA LEU A 33 -16.21 -12.62 -4.08
C LEU A 33 -17.06 -13.86 -4.35
N ALA A 34 -17.81 -13.85 -5.44
CA ALA A 34 -18.59 -14.99 -5.96
C ALA A 34 -17.77 -15.84 -6.95
N GLY A 35 -16.73 -15.27 -7.56
CA GLY A 35 -15.76 -15.99 -8.40
C GLY A 35 -15.71 -15.54 -9.87
N ASP A 36 -16.54 -14.59 -10.29
CA ASP A 36 -16.62 -14.08 -11.67
C ASP A 36 -16.39 -12.56 -11.79
N GLU A 37 -15.96 -11.92 -10.69
CA GLU A 37 -15.80 -10.48 -10.59
C GLU A 37 -14.62 -9.97 -11.41
N LEU A 38 -14.74 -8.68 -11.82
CA LEU A 38 -13.63 -7.86 -12.25
C LEU A 38 -13.11 -7.04 -11.07
N VAL A 39 -11.94 -7.40 -10.57
CA VAL A 39 -11.31 -6.80 -9.38
C VAL A 39 -10.13 -5.92 -9.77
N LEU A 40 -10.01 -4.75 -9.13
CA LEU A 40 -8.81 -3.92 -9.15
C LEU A 40 -7.97 -4.21 -7.90
N ASP A 41 -6.70 -4.51 -8.08
CA ASP A 41 -5.68 -4.44 -7.03
C ASP A 41 -4.97 -3.08 -7.15
N ALA A 42 -5.34 -2.16 -6.25
CA ALA A 42 -4.89 -0.77 -6.28
C ALA A 42 -3.60 -0.59 -5.45
N GLY A 43 -2.47 -0.48 -6.13
CA GLY A 43 -1.13 -0.56 -5.56
C GLY A 43 -0.66 -2.01 -5.48
N CYS A 44 -0.70 -2.71 -6.60
CA CYS A 44 -0.49 -4.16 -6.66
C CYS A 44 0.95 -4.61 -6.31
N GLY A 45 1.92 -3.70 -6.31
CA GLY A 45 3.31 -4.04 -6.06
C GLY A 45 3.79 -5.18 -6.97
N THR A 46 4.45 -6.18 -6.39
CA THR A 46 4.91 -7.38 -7.08
C THR A 46 3.81 -8.44 -7.34
N GLY A 47 2.53 -8.08 -7.08
CA GLY A 47 1.37 -8.92 -7.42
C GLY A 47 1.03 -10.02 -6.41
N ARG A 48 1.54 -9.99 -5.18
CA ARG A 48 1.24 -11.05 -4.18
C ARG A 48 -0.23 -11.09 -3.76
N VAL A 49 -0.84 -9.92 -3.56
CA VAL A 49 -2.28 -9.82 -3.26
C VAL A 49 -3.10 -10.10 -4.51
N THR A 50 -2.64 -9.64 -5.68
CA THR A 50 -3.23 -9.95 -6.98
C THR A 50 -3.40 -11.46 -7.17
N GLU A 51 -2.36 -12.25 -6.87
CA GLU A 51 -2.39 -13.72 -6.96
C GLU A 51 -3.43 -14.33 -6.01
N ALA A 52 -3.40 -13.93 -4.75
CA ALA A 52 -4.36 -14.42 -3.75
C ALA A 52 -5.82 -14.08 -4.09
N VAL A 53 -6.06 -12.95 -4.75
CA VAL A 53 -7.40 -12.59 -5.27
C VAL A 53 -7.75 -13.43 -6.49
N LEU A 54 -6.80 -13.60 -7.44
CA LEU A 54 -7.04 -14.39 -8.65
C LEU A 54 -7.41 -15.84 -8.36
N ASP A 55 -6.78 -16.45 -7.34
CA ASP A 55 -7.06 -17.82 -6.91
C ASP A 55 -8.52 -18.00 -6.45
N ARG A 56 -9.16 -16.91 -5.99
CA ARG A 56 -10.57 -16.89 -5.59
C ARG A 56 -11.54 -16.57 -6.74
N LEU A 57 -11.03 -16.34 -7.95
CA LEU A 57 -11.79 -15.91 -9.12
C LEU A 57 -11.68 -16.93 -10.27
N PRO A 58 -12.31 -18.10 -10.20
CA PRO A 58 -12.22 -19.10 -11.28
C PRO A 58 -12.74 -18.59 -12.64
N GLY A 59 -13.74 -17.70 -12.65
CA GLY A 59 -14.32 -17.07 -13.83
C GLY A 59 -14.00 -15.58 -13.97
N GLY A 60 -13.43 -14.97 -12.95
CA GLY A 60 -13.20 -13.53 -12.87
C GLY A 60 -11.83 -13.09 -13.41
N ARG A 61 -11.56 -11.79 -13.26
CA ARG A 61 -10.34 -11.14 -13.74
C ARG A 61 -9.81 -10.16 -12.72
N VAL A 62 -8.49 -9.94 -12.73
CA VAL A 62 -7.84 -8.91 -11.90
C VAL A 62 -7.05 -7.95 -12.77
N ILE A 63 -7.18 -6.66 -12.44
CA ILE A 63 -6.34 -5.58 -12.98
C ILE A 63 -5.46 -5.09 -11.84
N GLY A 64 -4.14 -5.25 -11.94
CA GLY A 64 -3.18 -4.67 -11.01
C GLY A 64 -2.72 -3.29 -11.51
N VAL A 65 -2.79 -2.27 -10.66
CA VAL A 65 -2.26 -0.94 -10.96
C VAL A 65 -1.27 -0.54 -9.88
N ASP A 66 -0.08 -0.10 -10.30
CA ASP A 66 0.95 0.42 -9.38
C ASP A 66 1.64 1.65 -10.00
N GLY A 67 2.12 2.56 -9.13
CA GLY A 67 2.86 3.75 -9.56
C GLY A 67 4.29 3.44 -10.04
N SER A 68 4.88 2.32 -9.62
CA SER A 68 6.22 1.88 -9.97
C SER A 68 6.22 0.95 -11.19
N ALA A 69 6.95 1.35 -12.23
CA ALA A 69 7.12 0.52 -13.42
C ALA A 69 7.84 -0.80 -13.10
N ARG A 70 8.82 -0.79 -12.18
CA ARG A 70 9.58 -1.99 -11.76
C ARG A 70 8.70 -2.97 -11.01
N MET A 71 7.82 -2.49 -10.13
CA MET A 71 6.83 -3.35 -9.45
C MET A 71 5.91 -4.03 -10.44
N VAL A 72 5.38 -3.27 -11.41
CA VAL A 72 4.52 -3.80 -12.46
C VAL A 72 5.24 -4.82 -13.33
N GLU A 73 6.51 -4.59 -13.66
CA GLU A 73 7.31 -5.53 -14.45
C GLU A 73 7.57 -6.83 -13.67
N GLU A 74 7.90 -6.73 -12.39
CA GLU A 74 8.06 -7.89 -11.50
C GLU A 74 6.76 -8.70 -11.37
N ALA A 75 5.61 -8.02 -11.18
CA ALA A 75 4.31 -8.66 -11.14
C ALA A 75 4.00 -9.43 -12.44
N ARG A 76 4.31 -8.83 -13.59
CA ARG A 76 4.17 -9.48 -14.91
C ARG A 76 5.10 -10.67 -15.07
N SER A 77 6.36 -10.54 -14.65
CA SER A 77 7.34 -11.62 -14.69
C SER A 77 6.89 -12.81 -13.85
N ARG A 78 6.37 -12.54 -12.66
CA ARG A 78 5.97 -13.55 -11.69
C ARG A 78 4.66 -14.26 -12.06
N LEU A 79 3.66 -13.54 -12.54
CA LEU A 79 2.29 -14.05 -12.72
C LEU A 79 1.86 -14.19 -14.19
N GLY A 80 2.64 -13.64 -15.12
CA GLY A 80 2.26 -13.60 -16.53
C GLY A 80 0.93 -12.89 -16.76
N ASN A 81 0.10 -13.46 -17.62
CA ASN A 81 -1.25 -12.98 -17.89
C ASN A 81 -2.36 -13.80 -17.20
N GLY A 82 -2.00 -14.71 -16.30
CA GLY A 82 -2.94 -15.55 -15.56
C GLY A 82 -3.93 -16.32 -16.47
N GLY A 83 -3.48 -16.78 -17.62
CA GLY A 83 -4.38 -17.40 -18.61
C GLY A 83 -5.34 -16.43 -19.27
N GLY A 84 -4.97 -15.16 -19.42
CA GLY A 84 -5.79 -14.09 -19.97
C GLY A 84 -6.71 -13.40 -18.95
N ARG A 85 -6.57 -13.72 -17.67
CA ARG A 85 -7.38 -13.16 -16.58
C ARG A 85 -6.66 -12.06 -15.77
N LEU A 86 -5.38 -11.78 -16.06
CA LEU A 86 -4.60 -10.73 -15.43
C LEU A 86 -4.17 -9.65 -16.42
N ALA A 87 -4.24 -8.40 -15.96
CA ALA A 87 -3.62 -7.26 -16.62
C ALA A 87 -2.89 -6.40 -15.58
N PHE A 88 -1.67 -5.99 -15.87
CA PHE A 88 -0.90 -5.09 -14.99
C PHE A 88 -0.60 -3.77 -15.72
N MET A 89 -0.77 -2.65 -15.03
CA MET A 89 -0.62 -1.32 -15.61
C MET A 89 0.11 -0.38 -14.66
N VAL A 90 0.99 0.45 -15.21
CA VAL A 90 1.58 1.57 -14.46
C VAL A 90 0.57 2.71 -14.43
N GLY A 91 0.21 3.19 -13.25
CA GLY A 91 -0.78 4.24 -13.10
C GLY A 91 -0.73 4.95 -11.75
N ASP A 92 -1.18 6.21 -11.75
CA ASP A 92 -1.35 7.02 -10.54
C ASP A 92 -2.81 6.95 -10.09
N LEU A 93 -3.04 6.35 -8.93
CA LEU A 93 -4.38 6.15 -8.36
C LEU A 93 -5.13 7.46 -8.06
N ARG A 94 -4.42 8.59 -7.97
CA ARG A 94 -5.02 9.94 -7.82
C ARG A 94 -5.56 10.50 -9.14
N ARG A 95 -5.33 9.80 -10.24
CA ARG A 95 -5.83 10.15 -11.57
C ARG A 95 -6.89 9.14 -12.00
N ARG A 96 -7.61 9.49 -13.07
CA ARG A 96 -8.57 8.56 -13.67
C ARG A 96 -7.92 7.20 -13.94
N LEU A 97 -8.53 6.16 -13.39
CA LEU A 97 -8.05 4.79 -13.54
C LEU A 97 -8.20 4.31 -15.00
N PRO A 98 -7.35 3.37 -15.42
CA PRO A 98 -7.36 2.82 -16.78
C PRO A 98 -8.50 1.82 -17.01
N VAL A 99 -9.65 2.07 -16.41
CA VAL A 99 -10.88 1.30 -16.55
C VAL A 99 -12.05 2.25 -16.81
N ALA A 100 -13.06 1.78 -17.53
CA ALA A 100 -14.26 2.59 -17.74
C ALA A 100 -15.02 2.75 -16.42
N PRO A 101 -15.70 3.88 -16.18
CA PRO A 101 -16.51 4.10 -14.99
C PRO A 101 -17.56 3.01 -14.80
N GLY A 102 -17.77 2.61 -13.54
CA GLY A 102 -18.79 1.63 -13.18
C GLY A 102 -18.50 0.18 -13.65
N ARG A 103 -17.26 -0.16 -13.97
CA ARG A 103 -16.92 -1.49 -14.51
C ARG A 103 -16.40 -2.47 -13.48
N LEU A 104 -15.85 -1.99 -12.36
CA LEU A 104 -15.29 -2.86 -11.34
C LEU A 104 -16.36 -3.37 -10.40
N ASP A 105 -16.30 -4.65 -10.08
CA ASP A 105 -17.12 -5.28 -9.05
C ASP A 105 -16.54 -5.04 -7.66
N ALA A 106 -15.21 -5.05 -7.57
CA ALA A 106 -14.51 -4.84 -6.31
C ALA A 106 -13.14 -4.20 -6.47
N ILE A 107 -12.64 -3.60 -5.39
CA ILE A 107 -11.30 -3.06 -5.27
C ILE A 107 -10.67 -3.60 -4.00
N VAL A 108 -9.44 -4.09 -4.09
CA VAL A 108 -8.57 -4.38 -2.96
C VAL A 108 -7.37 -3.45 -2.99
N SER A 109 -6.86 -3.07 -1.81
CA SER A 109 -5.60 -2.33 -1.70
C SER A 109 -4.88 -2.67 -0.40
N THR A 110 -3.57 -2.87 -0.48
CA THR A 110 -2.76 -3.14 0.71
C THR A 110 -1.49 -2.31 0.70
N ALA A 111 -1.17 -1.69 1.85
CA ALA A 111 0.05 -0.93 2.08
C ALA A 111 0.33 0.19 1.05
N THR A 112 -0.71 0.80 0.48
CA THR A 112 -0.58 1.74 -0.64
C THR A 112 -1.05 3.16 -0.30
N PHE A 113 -2.24 3.34 0.27
CA PHE A 113 -2.88 4.66 0.33
C PHE A 113 -2.10 5.69 1.15
N HIS A 114 -1.37 5.28 2.17
CA HIS A 114 -0.52 6.18 2.95
C HIS A 114 0.64 6.83 2.16
N TRP A 115 0.94 6.34 0.95
CA TRP A 115 1.89 6.96 0.03
C TRP A 115 1.28 8.13 -0.77
N LEU A 116 -0.04 8.30 -0.72
CA LEU A 116 -0.76 9.25 -1.54
C LEU A 116 -1.23 10.43 -0.67
N PRO A 117 -0.79 11.66 -0.98
CA PRO A 117 -1.13 12.82 -0.15
C PRO A 117 -2.57 13.32 -0.32
N ASP A 118 -3.26 12.92 -1.41
CA ASP A 118 -4.61 13.37 -1.74
C ASP A 118 -5.58 12.18 -1.72
N HIS A 119 -6.09 11.87 -0.53
CA HIS A 119 -7.07 10.79 -0.33
C HIS A 119 -8.44 11.13 -0.93
N ASP A 120 -8.81 12.42 -1.04
CA ASP A 120 -10.07 12.81 -1.66
C ASP A 120 -10.10 12.50 -3.16
N ALA A 121 -9.02 12.82 -3.86
CA ALA A 121 -8.89 12.44 -5.28
C ALA A 121 -8.83 10.93 -5.45
N LEU A 122 -8.09 10.23 -4.59
CA LEU A 122 -8.01 8.76 -4.58
C LEU A 122 -9.41 8.15 -4.45
N PHE A 123 -10.14 8.47 -3.38
CA PHE A 123 -11.44 7.83 -3.11
C PHE A 123 -12.48 8.16 -4.18
N ARG A 124 -12.49 9.38 -4.74
CA ARG A 124 -13.36 9.70 -5.91
C ARG A 124 -13.04 8.83 -7.12
N ASN A 125 -11.77 8.62 -7.46
CA ASN A 125 -11.39 7.79 -8.60
C ASN A 125 -11.76 6.31 -8.40
N LEU A 126 -11.58 5.79 -7.16
CA LEU A 126 -11.99 4.43 -6.82
C LEU A 126 -13.52 4.27 -6.90
N ALA A 127 -14.26 5.25 -6.37
CA ALA A 127 -15.72 5.24 -6.42
C ALA A 127 -16.25 5.32 -7.87
N GLU A 128 -15.63 6.16 -8.73
CA GLU A 128 -16.02 6.27 -10.15
C GLU A 128 -15.82 4.94 -10.89
N ALA A 129 -14.75 4.21 -10.61
CA ALA A 129 -14.45 2.95 -11.28
C ALA A 129 -15.37 1.80 -10.85
N LEU A 130 -15.88 1.81 -9.61
CA LEU A 130 -16.79 0.81 -9.08
C LEU A 130 -18.20 0.96 -9.66
N ARG A 131 -18.83 -0.18 -10.00
CA ARG A 131 -20.27 -0.20 -10.28
C ARG A 131 -21.08 0.09 -9.02
N PRO A 132 -22.36 0.52 -9.12
CA PRO A 132 -23.26 0.56 -7.97
C PRO A 132 -23.29 -0.79 -7.25
N GLY A 133 -23.14 -0.77 -5.94
CA GLY A 133 -23.04 -1.98 -5.11
C GLY A 133 -21.64 -2.64 -5.09
N GLY A 134 -20.70 -2.17 -5.90
CA GLY A 134 -19.30 -2.63 -5.88
C GLY A 134 -18.61 -2.32 -4.55
N ARG A 135 -17.61 -3.11 -4.16
CA ARG A 135 -17.00 -3.09 -2.82
C ARG A 135 -15.54 -2.68 -2.82
N LEU A 136 -15.15 -2.01 -1.75
CA LEU A 136 -13.78 -1.68 -1.41
C LEU A 136 -13.37 -2.42 -0.14
N GLU A 137 -12.20 -3.08 -0.17
CA GLU A 137 -11.45 -3.53 1.00
C GLU A 137 -10.02 -2.99 0.92
N ALA A 138 -9.60 -2.23 1.92
CA ALA A 138 -8.27 -1.65 1.92
C ALA A 138 -7.61 -1.66 3.29
N GLN A 139 -6.28 -1.71 3.30
CA GLN A 139 -5.46 -1.53 4.50
C GLN A 139 -4.19 -0.76 4.16
N CYS A 140 -3.87 0.23 4.98
CA CYS A 140 -2.62 0.99 4.84
C CYS A 140 -2.08 1.39 6.22
N GLY A 141 -1.00 2.16 6.28
CA GLY A 141 -0.57 2.84 7.50
C GLY A 141 -1.60 3.89 7.91
N GLY A 142 -2.01 3.90 9.17
CA GLY A 142 -2.94 4.86 9.75
C GLY A 142 -2.29 5.77 10.79
N ALA A 143 -3.09 6.59 11.45
CA ALA A 143 -2.61 7.50 12.49
C ALA A 143 -1.80 6.76 13.56
N GLY A 144 -0.62 7.29 13.89
CA GLY A 144 0.32 6.66 14.82
C GLY A 144 1.21 5.55 14.23
N ASN A 145 1.08 5.23 12.93
CA ASN A 145 1.91 4.21 12.30
C ASN A 145 3.39 4.58 12.33
N ILE A 146 4.24 3.65 12.79
CA ILE A 146 5.70 3.82 12.93
C ILE A 146 6.11 5.10 13.69
N ALA A 147 5.35 5.47 14.73
CA ALA A 147 5.59 6.69 15.50
C ALA A 147 7.02 6.74 16.06
N SER A 148 7.54 5.61 16.54
CA SER A 148 8.92 5.51 17.03
C SER A 148 9.97 5.87 15.98
N VAL A 149 9.76 5.46 14.72
CA VAL A 149 10.66 5.81 13.61
C VAL A 149 10.53 7.28 13.26
N MET A 150 9.30 7.83 13.28
CA MET A 150 9.06 9.26 13.02
C MET A 150 9.76 10.14 14.05
N GLU A 151 9.69 9.77 15.32
CA GLU A 151 10.38 10.46 16.40
C GLU A 151 11.91 10.36 16.26
N ALA A 152 12.43 9.16 15.99
CA ALA A 152 13.86 8.93 15.76
C ALA A 152 14.37 9.81 14.60
N LEU A 153 13.64 9.88 13.51
CA LEU A 153 13.98 10.75 12.38
C LEU A 153 13.94 12.23 12.73
N GLY A 154 12.95 12.67 13.50
CA GLY A 154 12.89 14.05 13.97
C GLY A 154 14.13 14.47 14.78
N ARG A 155 14.76 13.52 15.48
CA ARG A 155 16.04 13.73 16.19
C ARG A 155 17.27 13.67 15.27
N VAL A 156 17.31 12.72 14.34
CA VAL A 156 18.47 12.46 13.46
C VAL A 156 18.54 13.46 12.31
N ALA A 157 17.39 13.88 11.77
CA ALA A 157 17.26 14.76 10.61
C ALA A 157 16.15 15.80 10.82
N PRO A 158 16.33 16.73 11.75
CA PRO A 158 15.34 17.75 12.06
C PRO A 158 15.04 18.60 10.82
N GLY A 159 13.74 18.76 10.51
CA GLY A 159 13.27 19.55 9.36
C GLY A 159 13.08 18.73 8.08
N GLU A 160 13.46 17.48 8.02
CA GLU A 160 13.07 16.60 6.91
C GLU A 160 11.59 16.21 7.03
N SER A 161 10.86 16.34 5.91
CA SER A 161 9.45 15.96 5.85
C SER A 161 9.27 14.50 5.46
N TYR A 162 8.19 13.89 5.95
CA TYR A 162 7.73 12.58 5.55
C TYR A 162 6.66 12.68 4.47
N PRO A 163 6.74 11.90 3.40
CA PRO A 163 5.76 11.95 2.33
C PRO A 163 4.50 11.11 2.63
N TYR A 164 4.36 10.57 3.85
CA TYR A 164 3.25 9.71 4.21
C TYR A 164 2.03 10.48 4.72
N THR A 165 0.85 9.99 4.37
CA THR A 165 -0.42 10.44 4.93
C THR A 165 -1.00 9.32 5.80
N PHE A 166 -0.82 9.44 7.10
CA PHE A 166 -1.37 8.50 8.09
C PHE A 166 -2.71 9.04 8.61
N ALA A 167 -3.78 8.73 7.88
CA ALA A 167 -5.12 9.20 8.22
C ALA A 167 -5.66 8.51 9.49
N THR A 168 -6.55 9.22 10.20
CA THR A 168 -7.36 8.62 11.27
C THR A 168 -8.53 7.82 10.67
N GLU A 169 -9.23 7.08 11.54
CA GLU A 169 -10.46 6.38 11.17
C GLU A 169 -11.53 7.34 10.66
N GLU A 170 -11.71 8.46 11.37
CA GLU A 170 -12.73 9.46 11.04
C GLU A 170 -12.41 10.21 9.74
N GLU A 171 -11.15 10.52 9.48
CA GLU A 171 -10.72 11.17 8.23
C GLU A 171 -10.97 10.24 7.03
N ALA A 172 -10.61 8.97 7.17
CA ALA A 172 -10.83 7.97 6.13
C ALA A 172 -12.33 7.73 5.88
N ALA A 173 -13.11 7.60 6.94
CA ALA A 173 -14.58 7.43 6.83
C ALA A 173 -15.22 8.61 6.11
N ARG A 174 -14.94 9.84 6.55
CA ARG A 174 -15.48 11.05 5.90
C ARG A 174 -15.09 11.15 4.43
N GLY A 175 -13.83 10.83 4.09
CA GLY A 175 -13.37 10.87 2.70
C GLY A 175 -14.08 9.84 1.82
N LEU A 176 -14.28 8.62 2.32
CA LEU A 176 -15.02 7.56 1.62
C LEU A 176 -16.50 7.94 1.43
N GLU A 177 -17.17 8.43 2.47
CA GLU A 177 -18.56 8.87 2.41
C GLU A 177 -18.75 10.03 1.43
N ALA A 178 -17.86 11.02 1.46
CA ALA A 178 -17.85 12.15 0.53
C ALA A 178 -17.65 11.71 -0.93
N ALA A 179 -16.89 10.63 -1.16
CA ALA A 179 -16.72 10.01 -2.46
C ALA A 179 -17.93 9.18 -2.92
N GLY A 180 -18.95 8.99 -2.07
CA GLY A 180 -20.19 8.27 -2.36
C GLY A 180 -20.16 6.79 -2.00
N PHE A 181 -19.29 6.38 -1.07
CA PHE A 181 -19.39 5.09 -0.43
C PHE A 181 -20.46 5.11 0.67
N ILE A 182 -21.11 3.97 0.88
CA ILE A 182 -22.05 3.67 1.96
C ILE A 182 -21.58 2.40 2.68
N GLU A 183 -22.20 2.06 3.81
CA GLU A 183 -21.75 0.93 4.63
C GLU A 183 -20.25 1.05 4.95
N VAL A 184 -19.79 2.27 5.22
CA VAL A 184 -18.37 2.55 5.48
C VAL A 184 -18.00 2.09 6.88
N GLU A 185 -16.96 1.30 6.98
CA GLU A 185 -16.35 0.93 8.25
C GLU A 185 -14.84 1.16 8.17
N THR A 186 -14.32 1.81 9.20
CA THR A 186 -12.88 2.10 9.35
C THR A 186 -12.43 1.74 10.75
N TRP A 187 -11.25 1.15 10.90
CA TRP A 187 -10.68 0.86 12.20
C TRP A 187 -9.16 0.79 12.15
N LEU A 188 -8.52 1.15 13.27
CA LEU A 188 -7.09 0.98 13.46
C LEU A 188 -6.80 -0.37 14.15
N ALA A 189 -5.74 -1.04 13.69
CA ALA A 189 -5.21 -2.24 14.31
C ALA A 189 -3.71 -2.06 14.58
N GLN A 190 -3.30 -2.28 15.83
CA GLN A 190 -1.89 -2.27 16.17
C GLN A 190 -1.24 -3.59 15.78
N GLU A 191 -0.11 -3.49 15.06
CA GLU A 191 0.64 -4.63 14.52
C GLU A 191 2.12 -4.44 14.81
N ARG A 192 2.58 -4.95 15.95
CA ARG A 192 4.01 -4.91 16.28
C ARG A 192 4.78 -5.89 15.41
N THR A 193 5.91 -5.45 14.87
CA THR A 193 6.84 -6.30 14.14
C THR A 193 8.19 -6.28 14.81
N VAL A 194 8.55 -7.40 15.43
CA VAL A 194 9.84 -7.60 16.09
C VAL A 194 10.85 -8.12 15.08
N PHE A 195 12.06 -7.59 15.12
CA PHE A 195 13.18 -8.03 14.29
C PHE A 195 14.18 -8.82 15.13
N PRO A 196 14.92 -9.78 14.52
CA PRO A 196 15.89 -10.59 15.24
C PRO A 196 17.05 -9.77 15.87
N ASN A 197 17.45 -8.69 15.19
CA ASN A 197 18.54 -7.82 15.60
C ASN A 197 18.45 -6.44 14.92
N ARG A 198 19.31 -5.50 15.36
CA ARG A 198 19.40 -4.13 14.83
C ARG A 198 19.82 -4.08 13.36
N GLU A 199 20.64 -5.02 12.89
CA GLU A 199 21.10 -5.07 11.50
C GLU A 199 19.94 -5.39 10.55
N GLU A 200 19.12 -6.40 10.88
CA GLU A 200 17.94 -6.74 10.08
C GLU A 200 16.89 -5.62 10.11
N LEU A 201 16.67 -4.99 11.27
CA LEU A 201 15.83 -3.81 11.39
C LEU A 201 16.34 -2.68 10.50
N GLY A 202 17.65 -2.37 10.54
CA GLY A 202 18.28 -1.34 9.70
C GLY A 202 18.13 -1.64 8.21
N SER A 203 18.35 -2.88 7.81
CA SER A 203 18.17 -3.32 6.41
C SER A 203 16.73 -3.14 5.95
N PHE A 204 15.77 -3.49 6.79
CA PHE A 204 14.35 -3.28 6.52
C PHE A 204 14.00 -1.79 6.42
N LEU A 205 14.47 -0.98 7.38
CA LEU A 205 14.23 0.46 7.37
C LEU A 205 14.76 1.12 6.09
N ALA A 206 15.99 0.78 5.70
CA ALA A 206 16.60 1.30 4.48
C ALA A 206 15.78 0.96 3.22
N ALA A 207 15.32 -0.29 3.12
CA ALA A 207 14.62 -0.78 1.94
C ALA A 207 13.16 -0.32 1.85
N VAL A 208 12.47 -0.15 2.98
CA VAL A 208 11.00 0.02 3.00
C VAL A 208 10.58 1.40 3.49
N ILE A 209 11.19 1.92 4.56
CA ILE A 209 10.68 3.11 5.25
C ILE A 209 11.51 4.36 4.95
N LEU A 210 12.85 4.28 5.02
CA LEU A 210 13.74 5.43 4.94
C LEU A 210 14.14 5.81 3.50
N TRP A 211 13.62 5.09 2.51
CA TRP A 211 13.95 5.39 1.12
C TRP A 211 13.73 6.87 0.72
N PRO A 212 12.65 7.55 1.16
CA PRO A 212 12.46 8.96 0.83
C PRO A 212 13.60 9.86 1.30
N GLN A 213 14.24 9.51 2.42
CA GLN A 213 15.38 10.22 2.99
C GLN A 213 16.71 9.79 2.37
N LEU A 214 16.80 8.56 1.86
CA LEU A 214 18.02 8.01 1.28
C LEU A 214 18.22 8.39 -0.19
N LYS A 215 17.14 8.50 -0.96
CA LYS A 215 17.18 8.69 -2.43
C LYS A 215 17.99 9.90 -2.89
N ASP A 216 18.02 10.96 -2.09
CA ASP A 216 18.70 12.23 -2.42
C ASP A 216 20.03 12.38 -1.65
N ARG A 217 20.46 11.36 -0.87
CA ARG A 217 21.74 11.30 -0.15
C ARG A 217 22.80 10.57 -0.96
N ASP A 218 24.07 10.88 -0.68
CA ASP A 218 25.17 10.08 -1.21
C ASP A 218 25.05 8.61 -0.72
N PRO A 219 25.15 7.61 -1.61
CA PRO A 219 25.08 6.20 -1.22
C PRO A 219 26.06 5.79 -0.12
N THR A 220 27.22 6.46 -0.02
CA THR A 220 28.22 6.19 1.03
C THR A 220 27.75 6.60 2.42
N GLU A 221 26.75 7.49 2.52
CA GLU A 221 26.17 7.97 3.78
C GLU A 221 24.97 7.12 4.25
N HIS A 222 24.41 6.26 3.38
CA HIS A 222 23.17 5.53 3.67
C HIS A 222 23.29 4.68 4.93
N ALA A 223 24.33 3.87 5.03
CA ALA A 223 24.53 2.98 6.18
C ALA A 223 24.66 3.77 7.50
N GLY A 224 25.42 4.86 7.49
CA GLY A 224 25.58 5.71 8.67
C GLY A 224 24.30 6.44 9.07
N PHE A 225 23.49 6.88 8.11
CA PHE A 225 22.20 7.50 8.38
C PHE A 225 21.22 6.50 9.01
N VAL A 226 21.10 5.33 8.42
CA VAL A 226 20.23 4.25 8.92
C VAL A 226 20.65 3.82 10.34
N ALA A 227 21.95 3.65 10.58
CA ALA A 227 22.46 3.29 11.92
C ALA A 227 22.05 4.32 12.97
N ARG A 228 22.20 5.63 12.70
CA ARG A 228 21.75 6.67 13.64
C ARG A 228 20.25 6.59 13.93
N VAL A 229 19.40 6.32 12.92
CA VAL A 229 17.96 6.16 13.15
C VAL A 229 17.69 4.93 14.01
N VAL A 230 18.34 3.80 13.73
CA VAL A 230 18.20 2.55 14.52
C VAL A 230 18.65 2.75 15.96
N ASP A 231 19.70 3.54 16.22
CA ASP A 231 20.21 3.81 17.58
C ASP A 231 19.24 4.65 18.42
N GLU A 232 18.42 5.49 17.78
CA GLU A 232 17.39 6.28 18.42
C GLU A 232 16.09 5.49 18.70
N LEU A 233 15.95 4.28 18.18
CA LEU A 233 14.76 3.46 18.43
C LEU A 233 14.80 2.83 19.84
N PRO A 234 13.67 2.83 20.55
CA PRO A 234 13.60 2.29 21.92
C PRO A 234 13.73 0.77 21.97
N ALA A 235 13.40 0.08 20.87
CA ALA A 235 13.42 -1.38 20.78
C ALA A 235 13.71 -1.84 19.35
N VAL A 236 14.04 -3.13 19.18
CA VAL A 236 14.26 -3.77 17.87
C VAL A 236 12.92 -4.23 17.30
N GLU A 237 11.99 -3.30 17.23
CA GLU A 237 10.64 -3.54 16.72
C GLU A 237 10.09 -2.29 16.01
N LEU A 238 9.04 -2.48 15.23
CA LEU A 238 8.26 -1.41 14.62
C LEU A 238 6.83 -1.44 15.14
N ASP A 239 6.36 -0.27 15.55
CA ASP A 239 5.04 0.02 16.08
C ASP A 239 4.06 0.36 14.92
N TYR A 240 3.79 -0.64 14.07
CA TYR A 240 2.82 -0.45 13.00
C TYR A 240 1.41 -0.24 13.53
N VAL A 241 0.73 0.75 12.96
CA VAL A 241 -0.72 0.95 13.10
C VAL A 241 -1.36 0.85 11.74
N ARG A 242 -2.25 -0.13 11.57
CA ARG A 242 -2.88 -0.42 10.29
C ARG A 242 -4.29 0.12 10.25
N LEU A 243 -4.54 1.14 9.39
CA LEU A 243 -5.87 1.61 9.07
C LEU A 243 -6.51 0.65 8.08
N ASN A 244 -7.60 0.04 8.49
CA ASN A 244 -8.45 -0.80 7.67
C ASN A 244 -9.67 0.00 7.24
N MET A 245 -10.11 -0.22 6.02
CA MET A 245 -11.21 0.49 5.40
C MET A 245 -12.04 -0.47 4.56
N ARG A 246 -13.34 -0.40 4.68
CA ARG A 246 -14.25 -1.04 3.73
C ARG A 246 -15.45 -0.16 3.45
N GLY A 247 -16.07 -0.36 2.30
CA GLY A 247 -17.25 0.36 1.90
C GLY A 247 -17.87 -0.22 0.64
N LYS A 248 -19.08 0.24 0.34
CA LYS A 248 -19.85 -0.16 -0.83
C LYS A 248 -20.19 1.08 -1.65
N ARG A 249 -20.03 1.02 -2.96
CA ARG A 249 -20.44 2.10 -3.86
C ARG A 249 -21.97 2.23 -3.84
N ARG A 250 -22.45 3.45 -3.62
CA ARG A 250 -23.89 3.78 -3.69
C ARG A 250 -24.46 3.50 -5.06
#